data_411688d3f193df3aa86b742992d9fb93
#
_entry.id   411688d3f193df3aa86b742992d9fb93
#
_cell.length_a   1.000
_cell.length_b   1.000
_cell.length_c   1.000
_cell.angle_alpha   90.00
_cell.angle_beta   90.00
_cell.angle_gamma   90.00
#
_symmetry.space_group_name_H-M   'P 1'
#
loop_
_entity.id
_entity.type
_entity.pdbx_description
1 polymer ?
#
loop_
_entity_poly.entity_id
_entity_poly.type
_entity_poly.pdbx_seq_one_letter_code
_entity_poly.pdbx_strand_id
1 'polypeptide(L)'
;YVRSNDTPKNRAELMLIVKAGSVDEDEDQQGLAHFAEHMAFNGTKNFPKNELINYFESIGMEFGPEINAYTSFDETVYMLKVPLDSALYLDQGLQVLYDWASQINDTDEEIEKERGVIREEWRGGRDANFRMQQEWLPVFLHESKYANRLPIGKIDIIENGSPDALRRFRDHWYRPDLQAVIVVGDFDQEAMVQKVKEKFSGIPAVENSREKKYFDIPDHEETLVSITTDEEAQYPVAFVFYKHPLEKVKTLEGYRRSILHSLYNSMINSRLSEKTQEAEPPFIMGQSSFTELFGPKSVYQSVAVCQNGKIEDGLKAVLLENERVKKFGFTETELERQKKALLNFIEKAYNERDKQKSISYANEYKRNFLMTEEPIPGIENEFEYYKTFLPGITLDEVNELAGKWVTEQNRVVVVTAPEIEGAEVPDEEAVFALLEEVEQAEIEPYEDTASDVPLLSEEPGGSPVMSEKKLEKVDAVEWTLRNGARVVIKTTDYKDDEILFNAWSPGGNSLYGASDDISAQFAPTIMSMSGIAGFDKITLDKMISPFSKVLLKN
;
A
#
# COMPACT_ATOMS: atom_id res chain seq x y z
N TYR A 1 -7.47 -20.97 6.25
CA TYR A 1 -6.41 -20.51 7.16
C TYR A 1 -7.02 -20.16 8.51
N VAL A 2 -6.45 -20.66 9.59
CA VAL A 2 -6.92 -20.39 10.97
C VAL A 2 -5.72 -20.11 11.85
N ARG A 3 -5.75 -18.99 12.58
CA ARG A 3 -4.67 -18.60 13.50
C ARG A 3 -5.26 -17.95 14.75
N SER A 4 -4.81 -18.40 15.93
CA SER A 4 -5.05 -17.68 17.18
C SER A 4 -4.11 -16.49 17.29
N ASN A 5 -4.65 -15.30 17.61
CA ASN A 5 -3.91 -14.08 17.88
C ASN A 5 -4.76 -13.13 18.72
N ASP A 6 -4.24 -12.64 19.85
CA ASP A 6 -4.98 -11.84 20.82
C ASP A 6 -4.78 -10.32 20.67
N THR A 7 -4.30 -9.88 19.52
CA THR A 7 -4.09 -8.46 19.22
C THR A 7 -4.90 -8.01 18.00
N PRO A 8 -5.98 -7.24 18.21
CA PRO A 8 -6.55 -6.83 19.51
C PRO A 8 -7.32 -7.96 20.20
N LYS A 9 -7.38 -7.90 21.53
CA LYS A 9 -8.18 -8.84 22.34
C LYS A 9 -9.67 -8.75 22.00
N ASN A 10 -10.37 -9.86 22.17
CA ASN A 10 -11.81 -9.97 21.94
C ASN A 10 -12.23 -9.55 20.52
N ARG A 11 -11.42 -9.81 19.52
CA ARG A 11 -11.73 -9.55 18.10
C ARG A 11 -11.23 -10.69 17.22
N ALA A 12 -11.92 -10.91 16.11
CA ALA A 12 -11.50 -11.79 15.04
C ALA A 12 -11.66 -11.12 13.67
N GLU A 13 -10.65 -11.30 12.82
CA GLU A 13 -10.68 -10.96 11.41
C GLU A 13 -11.12 -12.20 10.63
N LEU A 14 -12.20 -12.09 9.89
CA LEU A 14 -12.73 -13.14 9.04
C LEU A 14 -12.71 -12.66 7.60
N MET A 15 -12.19 -13.47 6.68
CA MET A 15 -12.23 -13.17 5.25
C MET A 15 -12.72 -14.37 4.45
N LEU A 16 -13.55 -14.09 3.44
CA LEU A 16 -13.79 -14.98 2.32
C LEU A 16 -13.11 -14.38 1.10
N ILE A 17 -12.29 -15.17 0.43
CA ILE A 17 -11.59 -14.76 -0.78
C ILE A 17 -12.09 -15.65 -1.91
N VAL A 18 -12.43 -15.04 -3.03
CA VAL A 18 -12.80 -15.72 -4.26
C VAL A 18 -11.79 -15.34 -5.34
N LYS A 19 -11.09 -16.32 -5.93
CA LYS A 19 -10.18 -16.12 -7.08
C LYS A 19 -10.98 -15.89 -8.35
N ALA A 20 -11.81 -14.88 -8.34
CA ALA A 20 -12.56 -14.42 -9.50
C ALA A 20 -12.86 -12.93 -9.36
N GLY A 21 -12.69 -12.23 -10.45
CA GLY A 21 -12.93 -10.80 -10.55
C GLY A 21 -13.36 -10.41 -11.96
N SER A 22 -13.21 -9.16 -12.29
CA SER A 22 -13.74 -8.62 -13.55
C SER A 22 -13.11 -9.22 -14.81
N VAL A 23 -11.86 -9.72 -14.74
CA VAL A 23 -11.22 -10.37 -15.90
C VAL A 23 -11.89 -11.69 -16.29
N ASP A 24 -12.63 -12.31 -15.37
CA ASP A 24 -13.34 -13.57 -15.61
C ASP A 24 -14.69 -13.41 -16.31
N GLU A 25 -15.16 -12.18 -16.41
CA GLU A 25 -16.44 -11.84 -17.05
C GLU A 25 -16.47 -12.16 -18.54
N ASP A 26 -17.61 -12.64 -19.01
CA ASP A 26 -17.93 -12.72 -20.43
C ASP A 26 -18.31 -11.32 -20.96
N GLU A 27 -18.50 -11.18 -22.28
CA GLU A 27 -18.77 -9.87 -22.89
C GLU A 27 -20.09 -9.22 -22.39
N ASP A 28 -21.07 -10.03 -22.03
CA ASP A 28 -22.35 -9.60 -21.49
C ASP A 28 -22.38 -9.48 -19.96
N GLN A 29 -21.20 -9.56 -19.32
CA GLN A 29 -21.05 -9.58 -17.86
C GLN A 29 -20.20 -8.43 -17.31
N GLN A 30 -19.74 -7.50 -18.12
CA GLN A 30 -18.80 -6.45 -17.69
C GLN A 30 -19.40 -5.55 -16.59
N GLY A 31 -18.85 -5.70 -15.36
CA GLY A 31 -19.34 -5.09 -14.13
C GLY A 31 -20.14 -6.04 -13.23
N LEU A 32 -20.43 -7.26 -13.69
CA LEU A 32 -21.22 -8.20 -12.89
C LEU A 32 -20.40 -8.93 -11.81
N ALA A 33 -19.07 -8.93 -11.87
CA ALA A 33 -18.23 -9.38 -10.76
C ALA A 33 -18.42 -8.47 -9.53
N HIS A 34 -18.36 -7.16 -9.72
CA HIS A 34 -18.64 -6.16 -8.69
C HIS A 34 -20.12 -6.19 -8.26
N PHE A 35 -21.03 -6.35 -9.20
CA PHE A 35 -22.44 -6.53 -8.88
C PHE A 35 -22.69 -7.77 -7.99
N ALA A 36 -22.01 -8.89 -8.23
CA ALA A 36 -22.12 -10.09 -7.40
C ALA A 36 -21.63 -9.85 -5.97
N GLU A 37 -20.62 -8.98 -5.80
CA GLU A 37 -20.18 -8.51 -4.49
C GLU A 37 -21.29 -7.76 -3.75
N HIS A 38 -21.95 -6.78 -4.38
CA HIS A 38 -23.08 -6.04 -3.81
C HIS A 38 -24.21 -6.97 -3.38
N MET A 39 -24.54 -7.95 -4.21
CA MET A 39 -25.62 -8.91 -3.89
C MET A 39 -25.34 -9.70 -2.62
N ALA A 40 -24.07 -9.91 -2.23
CA ALA A 40 -23.72 -10.56 -0.98
C ALA A 40 -24.19 -9.78 0.26
N PHE A 41 -24.31 -8.45 0.17
CA PHE A 41 -24.81 -7.59 1.24
C PHE A 41 -26.33 -7.36 1.16
N ASN A 42 -26.90 -7.48 -0.03
CA ASN A 42 -28.33 -7.26 -0.24
C ASN A 42 -29.19 -8.39 0.35
N GLY A 43 -28.66 -9.61 0.42
CA GLY A 43 -29.30 -10.70 1.12
C GLY A 43 -28.75 -12.08 0.82
N THR A 44 -28.84 -12.94 1.84
CA THR A 44 -28.46 -14.32 1.75
C THR A 44 -29.60 -15.22 2.24
N LYS A 45 -29.41 -16.53 2.15
CA LYS A 45 -30.42 -17.49 2.61
C LYS A 45 -30.76 -17.34 4.08
N ASN A 46 -29.76 -17.09 4.95
CA ASN A 46 -29.92 -17.00 6.39
C ASN A 46 -30.09 -15.56 6.89
N PHE A 47 -29.77 -14.58 6.07
CA PHE A 47 -29.92 -13.14 6.33
C PHE A 47 -30.61 -12.48 5.13
N PRO A 48 -31.95 -12.61 5.01
CA PRO A 48 -32.66 -12.05 3.87
C PRO A 48 -32.66 -10.51 3.94
N LYS A 49 -32.57 -9.87 2.77
CA LYS A 49 -32.58 -8.41 2.60
C LYS A 49 -31.47 -7.75 3.44
N ASN A 50 -31.79 -6.67 4.11
CA ASN A 50 -30.84 -5.90 4.93
C ASN A 50 -30.59 -6.51 6.33
N GLU A 51 -31.06 -7.71 6.63
CA GLU A 51 -30.92 -8.31 7.95
C GLU A 51 -29.45 -8.53 8.34
N LEU A 52 -28.56 -8.80 7.37
CA LEU A 52 -27.14 -8.94 7.58
C LEU A 52 -26.53 -7.65 8.15
N ILE A 53 -26.74 -6.54 7.48
CA ILE A 53 -26.21 -5.23 7.90
C ILE A 53 -26.83 -4.82 9.23
N ASN A 54 -28.15 -4.88 9.35
CA ASN A 54 -28.88 -4.54 10.57
C ASN A 54 -28.39 -5.37 11.77
N TYR A 55 -28.12 -6.67 11.57
CA TYR A 55 -27.59 -7.53 12.62
C TYR A 55 -26.21 -7.05 13.09
N PHE A 56 -25.27 -6.82 12.18
CA PHE A 56 -23.94 -6.41 12.54
C PHE A 56 -23.90 -4.99 13.15
N GLU A 57 -24.68 -4.06 12.65
CA GLU A 57 -24.84 -2.73 13.27
C GLU A 57 -25.40 -2.83 14.71
N SER A 58 -26.33 -3.77 14.94
CA SER A 58 -26.91 -3.98 16.28
C SER A 58 -25.90 -4.46 17.33
N ILE A 59 -24.79 -5.05 16.91
CA ILE A 59 -23.68 -5.49 17.78
C ILE A 59 -22.48 -4.53 17.74
N GLY A 60 -22.63 -3.34 17.15
CA GLY A 60 -21.65 -2.28 17.14
C GLY A 60 -20.57 -2.39 16.07
N MET A 61 -20.85 -3.10 14.96
CA MET A 61 -20.01 -3.09 13.76
C MET A 61 -20.54 -2.05 12.79
N GLU A 62 -19.62 -1.36 12.09
CA GLU A 62 -19.97 -0.34 11.11
C GLU A 62 -19.56 -0.80 9.70
N PHE A 63 -20.37 -0.43 8.69
CA PHE A 63 -20.01 -0.65 7.30
C PHE A 63 -18.81 0.24 6.92
N GLY A 64 -17.82 -0.35 6.25
CA GLY A 64 -16.54 0.28 5.94
C GLY A 64 -15.42 -0.20 6.90
N PRO A 65 -15.41 0.19 8.18
CA PRO A 65 -14.34 -0.20 9.12
C PRO A 65 -14.34 -1.69 9.53
N GLU A 66 -15.51 -2.28 9.76
CA GLU A 66 -15.65 -3.65 10.27
C GLU A 66 -16.32 -4.62 9.29
N ILE A 67 -17.11 -4.11 8.36
CA ILE A 67 -17.80 -4.88 7.32
C ILE A 67 -17.41 -4.25 5.99
N ASN A 68 -16.69 -4.99 5.15
CA ASN A 68 -16.22 -4.45 3.88
C ASN A 68 -16.03 -5.56 2.83
N ALA A 69 -15.96 -5.17 1.57
CA ALA A 69 -15.54 -6.04 0.48
C ALA A 69 -14.90 -5.21 -0.63
N TYR A 70 -14.27 -5.87 -1.57
CA TYR A 70 -13.83 -5.27 -2.82
C TYR A 70 -13.74 -6.30 -3.92
N THR A 71 -13.95 -5.85 -5.15
CA THR A 71 -13.71 -6.61 -6.37
C THR A 71 -12.56 -5.98 -7.15
N SER A 72 -11.59 -6.80 -7.54
CA SER A 72 -10.48 -6.43 -8.41
C SER A 72 -10.58 -7.17 -9.75
N PHE A 73 -9.50 -7.16 -10.51
CA PHE A 73 -9.46 -7.89 -11.79
C PHE A 73 -9.51 -9.41 -11.60
N ASP A 74 -8.77 -9.95 -10.64
CA ASP A 74 -8.55 -11.40 -10.47
C ASP A 74 -9.20 -11.97 -9.21
N GLU A 75 -9.72 -11.12 -8.32
CA GLU A 75 -10.28 -11.55 -7.03
C GLU A 75 -11.45 -10.69 -6.56
N THR A 76 -12.27 -11.30 -5.70
CA THR A 76 -13.26 -10.65 -4.85
C THR A 76 -13.01 -11.05 -3.40
N VAL A 77 -12.95 -10.10 -2.49
CA VAL A 77 -12.62 -10.32 -1.07
C VAL A 77 -13.67 -9.71 -0.18
N TYR A 78 -14.21 -10.49 0.73
CA TYR A 78 -15.16 -10.09 1.76
C TYR A 78 -14.48 -10.11 3.12
N MET A 79 -14.72 -9.12 3.95
CA MET A 79 -14.04 -8.92 5.23
C MET A 79 -15.02 -8.57 6.35
N LEU A 80 -14.84 -9.23 7.50
CA LEU A 80 -15.57 -8.95 8.74
C LEU A 80 -14.59 -8.88 9.91
N LYS A 81 -14.72 -7.86 10.73
CA LYS A 81 -14.00 -7.71 12.00
C LYS A 81 -14.96 -7.87 13.16
N VAL A 82 -15.12 -9.10 13.63
CA VAL A 82 -16.18 -9.51 14.56
C VAL A 82 -15.73 -9.34 16.01
N PRO A 83 -16.55 -8.73 16.89
CA PRO A 83 -16.33 -8.75 18.33
C PRO A 83 -16.55 -10.17 18.91
N LEU A 84 -15.77 -10.54 19.91
CA LEU A 84 -15.84 -11.86 20.58
C LEU A 84 -16.46 -11.79 21.98
N ASP A 85 -17.18 -10.72 22.28
CA ASP A 85 -17.91 -10.55 23.55
C ASP A 85 -19.01 -11.61 23.75
N SER A 86 -19.43 -12.24 22.65
CA SER A 86 -20.34 -13.39 22.63
C SER A 86 -19.88 -14.40 21.58
N ALA A 87 -19.90 -15.69 21.95
CA ALA A 87 -19.64 -16.78 21.01
C ALA A 87 -20.61 -16.77 19.81
N LEU A 88 -21.82 -16.27 20.02
CA LEU A 88 -22.83 -16.15 18.95
C LEU A 88 -22.36 -15.23 17.83
N TYR A 89 -21.62 -14.14 18.12
CA TYR A 89 -21.18 -13.19 17.10
C TYR A 89 -20.21 -13.84 16.11
N LEU A 90 -19.28 -14.64 16.62
CA LEU A 90 -18.36 -15.39 15.78
C LEU A 90 -19.07 -16.46 14.96
N ASP A 91 -20.06 -17.17 15.55
CA ASP A 91 -20.86 -18.16 14.84
C ASP A 91 -21.66 -17.53 13.71
N GLN A 92 -22.22 -16.35 13.92
CA GLN A 92 -22.92 -15.58 12.88
C GLN A 92 -21.96 -15.06 11.83
N GLY A 93 -20.77 -14.56 12.21
CA GLY A 93 -19.74 -14.19 11.23
C GLY A 93 -19.34 -15.33 10.31
N LEU A 94 -19.11 -16.53 10.87
CA LEU A 94 -18.84 -17.73 10.06
C LEU A 94 -20.05 -18.14 9.22
N GLN A 95 -21.29 -17.94 9.71
CA GLN A 95 -22.49 -18.19 8.92
C GLN A 95 -22.56 -17.26 7.72
N VAL A 96 -22.23 -15.98 7.91
CA VAL A 96 -22.21 -15.00 6.83
C VAL A 96 -21.16 -15.37 5.78
N LEU A 97 -19.93 -15.74 6.20
CA LEU A 97 -18.93 -16.21 5.22
C LEU A 97 -19.39 -17.45 4.45
N TYR A 98 -20.08 -18.38 5.11
CA TYR A 98 -20.66 -19.54 4.45
C TYR A 98 -21.73 -19.15 3.43
N ASP A 99 -22.59 -18.21 3.80
CA ASP A 99 -23.64 -17.72 2.93
C ASP A 99 -23.05 -16.97 1.72
N TRP A 100 -22.07 -16.12 1.93
CA TRP A 100 -21.35 -15.46 0.84
C TRP A 100 -20.65 -16.44 -0.09
N ALA A 101 -20.11 -17.55 0.46
CA ALA A 101 -19.44 -18.57 -0.33
C ALA A 101 -20.41 -19.35 -1.23
N SER A 102 -21.71 -19.53 -0.82
CA SER A 102 -22.58 -20.51 -1.48
C SER A 102 -24.08 -20.24 -1.43
N GLN A 103 -24.55 -19.17 -0.75
CA GLN A 103 -25.97 -18.98 -0.45
C GLN A 103 -26.46 -17.52 -0.66
N ILE A 104 -25.82 -16.78 -1.57
CA ILE A 104 -26.26 -15.42 -1.94
C ILE A 104 -27.62 -15.52 -2.63
N ASN A 105 -28.50 -14.57 -2.34
CA ASN A 105 -29.86 -14.55 -2.85
C ASN A 105 -29.99 -13.62 -4.06
N ASP A 106 -29.92 -14.17 -5.29
CA ASP A 106 -29.98 -13.44 -6.54
C ASP A 106 -31.38 -13.51 -7.17
N THR A 107 -32.40 -13.10 -6.45
CA THR A 107 -33.74 -12.97 -7.05
C THR A 107 -33.79 -11.79 -8.02
N ASP A 108 -34.64 -11.86 -9.05
CA ASP A 108 -34.82 -10.75 -9.99
C ASP A 108 -35.18 -9.46 -9.27
N GLU A 109 -36.02 -9.54 -8.23
CA GLU A 109 -36.46 -8.37 -7.45
C GLU A 109 -35.28 -7.67 -6.76
N GLU A 110 -34.36 -8.42 -6.13
CA GLU A 110 -33.21 -7.85 -5.42
C GLU A 110 -32.15 -7.34 -6.40
N ILE A 111 -31.92 -8.04 -7.50
CA ILE A 111 -31.04 -7.59 -8.58
C ILE A 111 -31.52 -6.24 -9.15
N GLU A 112 -32.81 -6.12 -9.47
CA GLU A 112 -33.35 -4.88 -10.03
C GLU A 112 -33.27 -3.69 -9.05
N LYS A 113 -33.40 -3.93 -7.75
CA LYS A 113 -33.19 -2.87 -6.74
C LYS A 113 -31.74 -2.42 -6.67
N GLU A 114 -30.79 -3.36 -6.71
CA GLU A 114 -29.37 -3.08 -6.53
C GLU A 114 -28.77 -2.33 -7.73
N ARG A 115 -29.35 -2.47 -8.96
CA ARG A 115 -28.93 -1.69 -10.13
C ARG A 115 -28.88 -0.20 -9.85
N GLY A 116 -29.86 0.32 -9.10
CA GLY A 116 -29.91 1.73 -8.72
C GLY A 116 -28.73 2.16 -7.85
N VAL A 117 -28.33 1.31 -6.91
CA VAL A 117 -27.21 1.57 -6.00
C VAL A 117 -25.89 1.60 -6.77
N ILE A 118 -25.61 0.56 -7.57
CA ILE A 118 -24.37 0.47 -8.37
C ILE A 118 -24.31 1.60 -9.41
N ARG A 119 -25.44 1.99 -10.00
CA ARG A 119 -25.49 3.15 -10.91
C ARG A 119 -25.08 4.44 -10.21
N GLU A 120 -25.56 4.68 -8.99
CA GLU A 120 -25.18 5.88 -8.24
C GLU A 120 -23.72 5.83 -7.80
N GLU A 121 -23.19 4.66 -7.45
CA GLU A 121 -21.77 4.47 -7.20
C GLU A 121 -20.94 4.72 -8.47
N TRP A 122 -21.35 4.16 -9.62
CA TRP A 122 -20.71 4.41 -10.90
C TRP A 122 -20.68 5.90 -11.25
N ARG A 123 -21.73 6.66 -10.89
CA ARG A 123 -21.77 8.12 -11.07
C ARG A 123 -20.90 8.85 -10.05
N GLY A 124 -20.99 8.47 -8.78
CA GLY A 124 -20.28 9.12 -7.68
C GLY A 124 -18.78 8.82 -7.66
N GLY A 125 -18.38 7.64 -8.11
CA GLY A 125 -16.98 7.22 -8.22
C GLY A 125 -16.22 7.83 -9.40
N ARG A 126 -16.86 8.65 -10.24
CA ARG A 126 -16.25 9.30 -11.40
C ARG A 126 -15.59 10.64 -11.02
N ASP A 127 -14.67 10.61 -10.07
CA ASP A 127 -13.78 11.75 -9.86
C ASP A 127 -12.78 11.91 -11.04
N ALA A 128 -12.03 13.00 -11.03
CA ALA A 128 -11.04 13.30 -12.07
C ALA A 128 -10.04 12.16 -12.28
N ASN A 129 -9.52 11.58 -11.19
CA ASN A 129 -8.54 10.51 -11.26
C ASN A 129 -9.12 9.27 -11.93
N PHE A 130 -10.35 8.91 -11.58
CA PHE A 130 -11.03 7.77 -12.18
C PHE A 130 -11.32 8.00 -13.67
N ARG A 131 -11.79 9.20 -14.07
CA ARG A 131 -12.04 9.52 -15.48
C ARG A 131 -10.76 9.43 -16.31
N MET A 132 -9.67 10.04 -15.83
CA MET A 132 -8.36 9.95 -16.47
C MET A 132 -7.84 8.51 -16.50
N GLN A 133 -8.03 7.74 -15.41
CA GLN A 133 -7.61 6.35 -15.35
C GLN A 133 -8.32 5.48 -16.39
N GLN A 134 -9.59 5.70 -16.66
CA GLN A 134 -10.33 4.98 -17.70
C GLN A 134 -9.74 5.18 -19.10
N GLU A 135 -9.05 6.30 -19.33
CA GLU A 135 -8.41 6.60 -20.62
C GLU A 135 -6.99 6.03 -20.72
N TRP A 136 -6.16 6.22 -19.68
CA TRP A 136 -4.77 5.77 -19.75
C TRP A 136 -4.57 4.27 -19.43
N LEU A 137 -5.43 3.68 -18.59
CA LEU A 137 -5.26 2.29 -18.17
C LEU A 137 -5.34 1.29 -19.33
N PRO A 138 -6.23 1.44 -20.32
CA PRO A 138 -6.21 0.61 -21.54
C PRO A 138 -4.90 0.70 -22.33
N VAL A 139 -4.25 1.86 -22.37
CA VAL A 139 -2.95 2.05 -23.02
C VAL A 139 -1.86 1.30 -22.25
N PHE A 140 -1.84 1.45 -20.92
CA PHE A 140 -0.90 0.73 -20.05
C PHE A 140 -1.06 -0.78 -20.13
N LEU A 141 -2.30 -1.28 -20.19
CA LEU A 141 -2.64 -2.69 -20.24
C LEU A 141 -2.57 -3.30 -21.64
N HIS A 142 -2.35 -2.49 -22.64
CA HIS A 142 -2.04 -2.84 -24.03
C HIS A 142 -2.73 -4.11 -24.52
N GLU A 143 -3.82 -3.99 -25.27
CA GLU A 143 -4.54 -5.10 -25.93
C GLU A 143 -4.89 -6.32 -25.03
N SER A 144 -4.56 -6.30 -23.75
CA SER A 144 -4.90 -7.37 -22.83
C SER A 144 -6.40 -7.42 -22.53
N LYS A 145 -6.86 -8.56 -22.02
CA LYS A 145 -8.24 -8.65 -21.52
C LYS A 145 -8.49 -7.66 -20.38
N TYR A 146 -7.49 -7.39 -19.54
CA TYR A 146 -7.55 -6.43 -18.43
C TYR A 146 -7.93 -5.02 -18.89
N ALA A 147 -7.46 -4.58 -20.07
CA ALA A 147 -7.78 -3.26 -20.63
C ALA A 147 -9.29 -3.01 -20.83
N ASN A 148 -10.05 -4.08 -20.97
CA ASN A 148 -11.49 -4.03 -21.25
C ASN A 148 -12.34 -4.63 -20.11
N ARG A 149 -11.77 -4.78 -18.90
CA ARG A 149 -12.43 -5.42 -17.76
C ARG A 149 -12.23 -4.65 -16.46
N LEU A 150 -12.43 -3.32 -16.51
CA LEU A 150 -12.46 -2.53 -15.28
C LEU A 150 -13.54 -3.06 -14.34
N PRO A 151 -13.28 -3.24 -13.06
CA PRO A 151 -14.25 -3.81 -12.11
C PRO A 151 -15.58 -3.07 -12.04
N ILE A 152 -15.56 -1.74 -12.20
CA ILE A 152 -16.79 -0.94 -12.24
C ILE A 152 -17.71 -1.27 -13.43
N GLY A 153 -17.15 -1.84 -14.51
CA GLY A 153 -17.87 -2.33 -15.67
C GLY A 153 -18.49 -1.27 -16.57
N LYS A 154 -19.45 -1.74 -17.37
CA LYS A 154 -20.19 -0.92 -18.33
C LYS A 154 -21.59 -0.60 -17.83
N ILE A 155 -21.95 0.68 -17.84
CA ILE A 155 -23.25 1.14 -17.35
C ILE A 155 -24.44 0.47 -18.05
N ASP A 156 -24.34 0.25 -19.35
CA ASP A 156 -25.42 -0.40 -20.12
C ASP A 156 -25.68 -1.84 -19.66
N ILE A 157 -24.62 -2.58 -19.25
CA ILE A 157 -24.75 -3.94 -18.73
C ILE A 157 -25.30 -3.90 -17.29
N ILE A 158 -24.82 -2.96 -16.48
CA ILE A 158 -25.31 -2.77 -15.10
C ILE A 158 -26.81 -2.45 -15.11
N GLU A 159 -27.26 -1.55 -15.98
CA GLU A 159 -28.67 -1.13 -16.04
C GLU A 159 -29.60 -2.14 -16.75
N ASN A 160 -29.15 -2.80 -17.82
CA ASN A 160 -29.98 -3.57 -18.71
C ASN A 160 -29.59 -5.04 -18.85
N GLY A 161 -28.48 -5.48 -18.23
CA GLY A 161 -28.01 -6.86 -18.32
C GLY A 161 -29.03 -7.85 -17.75
N SER A 162 -29.07 -9.05 -18.31
CA SER A 162 -29.98 -10.10 -17.83
C SER A 162 -29.58 -10.54 -16.40
N PRO A 163 -30.54 -10.69 -15.46
CA PRO A 163 -30.29 -11.33 -14.16
C PRO A 163 -29.60 -12.71 -14.28
N ASP A 164 -29.90 -13.46 -15.34
CA ASP A 164 -29.26 -14.75 -15.59
C ASP A 164 -27.76 -14.63 -15.94
N ALA A 165 -27.32 -13.50 -16.48
CA ALA A 165 -25.88 -13.26 -16.70
C ALA A 165 -25.13 -13.13 -15.37
N LEU A 166 -25.71 -12.46 -14.37
CA LEU A 166 -25.15 -12.36 -13.02
C LEU A 166 -25.10 -13.74 -12.34
N ARG A 167 -26.21 -14.50 -12.37
CA ARG A 167 -26.24 -15.87 -11.83
C ARG A 167 -25.21 -16.76 -12.49
N ARG A 168 -25.08 -16.69 -13.82
CA ARG A 168 -24.08 -17.45 -14.58
C ARG A 168 -22.65 -17.10 -14.16
N PHE A 169 -22.34 -15.81 -13.91
CA PHE A 169 -21.04 -15.39 -13.38
C PHE A 169 -20.77 -16.07 -12.04
N ARG A 170 -21.70 -15.94 -11.10
CA ARG A 170 -21.56 -16.55 -9.78
C ARG A 170 -21.46 -18.07 -9.83
N ASP A 171 -22.33 -18.76 -10.59
CA ASP A 171 -22.33 -20.22 -10.72
C ASP A 171 -21.01 -20.76 -11.30
N HIS A 172 -20.35 -20.00 -12.16
CA HIS A 172 -19.05 -20.37 -12.70
C HIS A 172 -17.90 -20.16 -11.71
N TRP A 173 -17.94 -19.10 -10.90
CA TRP A 173 -16.76 -18.62 -10.22
C TRP A 173 -16.83 -18.71 -8.69
N TYR A 174 -18.02 -18.71 -8.07
CA TYR A 174 -18.18 -18.88 -6.61
C TYR A 174 -18.24 -20.34 -6.23
N ARG A 175 -17.12 -21.01 -6.32
CA ARG A 175 -16.98 -22.45 -6.09
C ARG A 175 -15.80 -22.76 -5.16
N PRO A 176 -15.87 -23.88 -4.37
CA PRO A 176 -14.91 -24.14 -3.29
C PRO A 176 -13.44 -24.21 -3.71
N ASP A 177 -13.14 -24.67 -4.93
CA ASP A 177 -11.77 -24.76 -5.44
C ASP A 177 -11.13 -23.40 -5.77
N LEU A 178 -11.93 -22.35 -5.87
CA LEU A 178 -11.50 -20.96 -6.06
C LEU A 178 -11.66 -20.10 -4.80
N GLN A 179 -12.05 -20.67 -3.67
CA GLN A 179 -12.33 -19.94 -2.44
C GLN A 179 -11.38 -20.28 -1.31
N ALA A 180 -11.10 -19.28 -0.47
CA ALA A 180 -10.44 -19.47 0.81
C ALA A 180 -11.18 -18.77 1.93
N VAL A 181 -11.20 -19.42 3.11
CA VAL A 181 -11.67 -18.83 4.35
C VAL A 181 -10.48 -18.59 5.26
N ILE A 182 -10.38 -17.37 5.76
CA ILE A 182 -9.34 -16.93 6.70
C ILE A 182 -10.02 -16.50 7.99
N VAL A 183 -9.53 -17.01 9.12
CA VAL A 183 -10.01 -16.66 10.46
C VAL A 183 -8.81 -16.45 11.38
N VAL A 184 -8.60 -15.21 11.82
CA VAL A 184 -7.50 -14.83 12.70
C VAL A 184 -8.07 -14.04 13.89
N GLY A 185 -7.80 -14.45 15.12
CA GLY A 185 -8.33 -13.72 16.28
C GLY A 185 -8.10 -14.40 17.63
N ASP A 186 -8.70 -13.79 18.65
CA ASP A 186 -8.55 -14.19 20.06
C ASP A 186 -9.49 -15.36 20.41
N PHE A 187 -9.13 -16.56 19.98
CA PHE A 187 -9.90 -17.79 20.18
C PHE A 187 -8.98 -19.02 20.28
N ASP A 188 -9.53 -20.13 20.73
CA ASP A 188 -8.84 -21.43 20.68
C ASP A 188 -8.72 -21.92 19.23
N GLN A 189 -7.48 -22.11 18.77
CA GLN A 189 -7.20 -22.44 17.38
C GLN A 189 -7.73 -23.80 16.96
N GLU A 190 -7.60 -24.84 17.82
CA GLU A 190 -8.04 -26.18 17.48
C GLU A 190 -9.56 -26.28 17.36
N ALA A 191 -10.27 -25.68 18.33
CA ALA A 191 -11.73 -25.59 18.28
C ALA A 191 -12.20 -24.82 17.03
N MET A 192 -11.51 -23.74 16.67
CA MET A 192 -11.85 -22.94 15.48
C MET A 192 -11.62 -23.73 14.19
N VAL A 193 -10.51 -24.47 14.08
CA VAL A 193 -10.25 -25.34 12.93
C VAL A 193 -11.38 -26.37 12.74
N GLN A 194 -11.87 -26.99 13.83
CA GLN A 194 -12.99 -27.93 13.76
C GLN A 194 -14.28 -27.22 13.32
N LYS A 195 -14.57 -26.06 13.89
CA LYS A 195 -15.77 -25.27 13.55
C LYS A 195 -15.78 -24.86 12.07
N VAL A 196 -14.65 -24.38 11.54
CA VAL A 196 -14.51 -24.03 10.12
C VAL A 196 -14.68 -25.28 9.22
N LYS A 197 -14.06 -26.41 9.57
CA LYS A 197 -14.24 -27.66 8.83
C LYS A 197 -15.70 -28.12 8.80
N GLU A 198 -16.34 -28.18 9.95
CA GLU A 198 -17.76 -28.59 10.04
C GLU A 198 -18.67 -27.67 9.23
N LYS A 199 -18.41 -26.36 9.25
CA LYS A 199 -19.22 -25.37 8.55
C LYS A 199 -19.07 -25.46 7.03
N PHE A 200 -17.84 -25.48 6.52
CA PHE A 200 -17.57 -25.31 5.09
C PHE A 200 -17.46 -26.62 4.31
N SER A 201 -17.23 -27.76 4.98
CA SER A 201 -17.17 -29.07 4.29
C SER A 201 -18.48 -29.52 3.63
N GLY A 202 -19.59 -28.87 3.98
CA GLY A 202 -20.90 -29.12 3.37
C GLY A 202 -21.13 -28.45 2.02
N ILE A 203 -20.23 -27.55 1.57
CA ILE A 203 -20.35 -26.92 0.25
C ILE A 203 -19.93 -27.92 -0.81
N PRO A 204 -20.83 -28.29 -1.75
CA PRO A 204 -20.53 -29.31 -2.76
C PRO A 204 -19.51 -28.78 -3.77
N ALA A 205 -18.65 -29.69 -4.26
CA ALA A 205 -17.82 -29.40 -5.41
C ALA A 205 -18.69 -29.22 -6.67
N VAL A 206 -18.29 -28.29 -7.53
CA VAL A 206 -18.99 -28.05 -8.81
C VAL A 206 -18.43 -29.00 -9.87
N GLU A 207 -19.26 -29.92 -10.35
CA GLU A 207 -18.89 -30.82 -11.45
C GLU A 207 -18.88 -30.09 -12.79
N ASN A 208 -17.94 -30.43 -13.67
CA ASN A 208 -17.76 -29.81 -14.99
C ASN A 208 -17.61 -28.28 -14.93
N SER A 209 -16.91 -27.81 -13.92
CA SER A 209 -16.66 -26.38 -13.72
C SER A 209 -15.85 -25.77 -14.86
N ARG A 210 -16.12 -24.50 -15.16
CA ARG A 210 -15.35 -23.72 -16.13
C ARG A 210 -13.90 -23.59 -15.65
N GLU A 211 -12.93 -23.84 -16.52
CA GLU A 211 -11.51 -23.69 -16.20
C GLU A 211 -11.17 -22.22 -15.91
N LYS A 212 -10.52 -21.94 -14.78
CA LYS A 212 -9.94 -20.62 -14.48
C LYS A 212 -8.76 -20.38 -15.41
N LYS A 213 -8.87 -19.34 -16.22
CA LYS A 213 -7.80 -18.91 -17.13
C LYS A 213 -7.09 -17.70 -16.55
N TYR A 214 -5.79 -17.65 -16.74
CA TYR A 214 -4.97 -16.47 -16.47
C TYR A 214 -4.67 -15.80 -17.81
N PHE A 215 -4.84 -14.50 -17.85
CA PHE A 215 -4.66 -13.70 -19.05
C PHE A 215 -3.33 -12.97 -18.98
N ASP A 216 -2.63 -12.90 -20.11
CA ASP A 216 -1.39 -12.15 -20.20
C ASP A 216 -1.66 -10.67 -20.54
N ILE A 217 -0.70 -9.82 -20.22
CA ILE A 217 -0.60 -8.45 -20.72
C ILE A 217 0.51 -8.48 -21.78
N PRO A 218 0.17 -8.32 -23.06
CA PRO A 218 1.14 -8.46 -24.14
C PRO A 218 2.33 -7.50 -23.99
N ASP A 219 3.49 -7.99 -24.42
CA ASP A 219 4.69 -7.16 -24.55
C ASP A 219 4.58 -6.29 -25.81
N HIS A 220 5.28 -5.15 -25.81
CA HIS A 220 5.39 -4.24 -26.98
C HIS A 220 6.80 -3.68 -27.09
N GLU A 221 7.23 -3.40 -28.33
CA GLU A 221 8.57 -2.89 -28.60
C GLU A 221 8.64 -1.36 -28.49
N GLU A 222 7.58 -0.67 -28.96
CA GLU A 222 7.48 0.78 -28.91
C GLU A 222 7.10 1.30 -27.53
N THR A 223 7.53 2.52 -27.21
CA THR A 223 7.02 3.24 -26.04
C THR A 223 5.60 3.70 -26.31
N LEU A 224 4.68 3.36 -25.40
CA LEU A 224 3.30 3.85 -25.44
C LEU A 224 3.18 5.12 -24.60
N VAL A 225 2.38 6.07 -25.08
CA VAL A 225 2.15 7.34 -24.38
C VAL A 225 0.65 7.56 -24.21
N SER A 226 0.24 8.01 -23.04
CA SER A 226 -1.13 8.47 -22.77
C SER A 226 -1.10 9.79 -22.03
N ILE A 227 -1.81 10.77 -22.53
CA ILE A 227 -1.91 12.10 -21.95
C ILE A 227 -3.38 12.40 -21.77
N THR A 228 -3.78 12.61 -20.51
CA THR A 228 -5.17 12.85 -20.14
C THR A 228 -5.29 14.05 -19.22
N THR A 229 -6.31 14.86 -19.43
CA THR A 229 -6.56 16.05 -18.63
C THR A 229 -7.98 16.03 -18.09
N ASP A 230 -8.20 16.71 -16.97
CA ASP A 230 -9.52 16.85 -16.37
C ASP A 230 -9.64 18.17 -15.59
N GLU A 231 -10.78 18.86 -15.72
CA GLU A 231 -11.03 20.15 -15.06
C GLU A 231 -10.98 20.08 -13.53
N GLU A 232 -11.28 18.91 -12.94
CA GLU A 232 -11.31 18.71 -11.47
C GLU A 232 -10.02 18.10 -10.93
N ALA A 233 -9.04 17.76 -11.77
CA ALA A 233 -7.75 17.26 -11.32
C ALA A 233 -7.02 18.32 -10.49
N GLN A 234 -6.32 17.88 -9.43
CA GLN A 234 -5.68 18.81 -8.50
C GLN A 234 -4.21 19.04 -8.81
N TYR A 235 -3.51 18.00 -9.23
CA TYR A 235 -2.06 18.04 -9.49
C TYR A 235 -1.75 17.31 -10.81
N PRO A 236 -0.76 17.81 -11.56
CA PRO A 236 -0.19 17.06 -12.66
C PRO A 236 0.63 15.88 -12.11
N VAL A 237 0.47 14.70 -12.72
CA VAL A 237 1.25 13.51 -12.35
C VAL A 237 1.80 12.86 -13.63
N ALA A 238 3.09 12.57 -13.62
CA ALA A 238 3.75 11.78 -14.65
C ALA A 238 4.10 10.39 -14.10
N PHE A 239 3.78 9.36 -14.86
CA PHE A 239 4.16 7.97 -14.59
C PHE A 239 5.02 7.45 -15.74
N VAL A 240 6.03 6.68 -15.39
CA VAL A 240 6.78 5.86 -16.34
C VAL A 240 6.74 4.44 -15.84
N PHE A 241 6.18 3.55 -16.65
CA PHE A 241 6.05 2.13 -16.34
C PHE A 241 6.94 1.32 -17.26
N TYR A 242 7.57 0.28 -16.72
CA TYR A 242 8.30 -0.74 -17.46
C TYR A 242 7.75 -2.09 -17.03
N LYS A 243 7.02 -2.77 -17.93
CA LYS A 243 6.39 -4.06 -17.62
C LYS A 243 7.39 -5.19 -17.74
N HIS A 244 7.38 -6.11 -16.77
CA HIS A 244 8.28 -7.26 -16.69
C HIS A 244 7.49 -8.54 -16.42
N PRO A 245 8.04 -9.72 -16.75
CA PRO A 245 7.49 -10.99 -16.29
C PRO A 245 7.40 -11.03 -14.77
N LEU A 246 6.33 -11.66 -14.25
CA LEU A 246 6.15 -11.84 -12.80
C LEU A 246 7.31 -12.62 -12.19
N GLU A 247 7.96 -12.03 -11.21
CA GLU A 247 8.99 -12.70 -10.42
C GLU A 247 8.37 -13.38 -9.20
N LYS A 248 8.44 -14.71 -9.17
CA LYS A 248 7.83 -15.52 -8.09
C LYS A 248 8.81 -15.74 -6.95
N VAL A 249 8.34 -15.52 -5.73
CA VAL A 249 9.10 -15.75 -4.48
C VAL A 249 8.79 -17.15 -3.92
N LYS A 250 9.25 -18.21 -4.60
CA LYS A 250 8.99 -19.60 -4.18
C LYS A 250 10.10 -20.26 -3.38
N THR A 251 11.29 -19.72 -3.44
CA THR A 251 12.52 -20.31 -2.92
C THR A 251 13.28 -19.32 -2.07
N LEU A 252 14.24 -19.79 -1.29
CA LEU A 252 15.16 -18.92 -0.55
C LEU A 252 15.93 -17.95 -1.46
N GLU A 253 16.24 -18.38 -2.68
CA GLU A 253 16.85 -17.51 -3.68
C GLU A 253 15.87 -16.41 -4.14
N GLY A 254 14.61 -16.76 -4.38
CA GLY A 254 13.56 -15.79 -4.67
C GLY A 254 13.35 -14.82 -3.51
N TYR A 255 13.37 -15.30 -2.26
CA TYR A 255 13.28 -14.45 -1.08
C TYR A 255 14.49 -13.51 -0.95
N ARG A 256 15.73 -14.01 -1.16
CA ARG A 256 16.92 -13.16 -1.22
C ARG A 256 16.78 -12.07 -2.30
N ARG A 257 16.22 -12.41 -3.45
CA ARG A 257 15.97 -11.46 -4.53
C ARG A 257 14.95 -10.37 -4.13
N SER A 258 13.90 -10.71 -3.38
CA SER A 258 12.96 -9.70 -2.87
C SER A 258 13.63 -8.73 -1.89
N ILE A 259 14.59 -9.19 -1.09
CA ILE A 259 15.42 -8.30 -0.25
C ILE A 259 16.28 -7.37 -1.13
N LEU A 260 16.86 -7.90 -2.20
CA LEU A 260 17.64 -7.12 -3.17
C LEU A 260 16.79 -6.03 -3.82
N HIS A 261 15.54 -6.34 -4.22
CA HIS A 261 14.58 -5.37 -4.76
C HIS A 261 14.23 -4.28 -3.73
N SER A 262 14.05 -4.67 -2.47
CA SER A 262 13.78 -3.72 -1.38
C SER A 262 14.93 -2.75 -1.16
N LEU A 263 16.18 -3.22 -1.27
CA LEU A 263 17.37 -2.35 -1.20
C LEU A 263 17.36 -1.33 -2.36
N TYR A 264 17.18 -1.79 -3.60
CA TYR A 264 17.13 -0.92 -4.76
C TYR A 264 16.04 0.15 -4.62
N ASN A 265 14.81 -0.28 -4.30
CA ASN A 265 13.67 0.63 -4.12
C ASN A 265 13.97 1.67 -3.03
N SER A 266 14.58 1.27 -1.91
CA SER A 266 14.91 2.20 -0.84
C SER A 266 15.99 3.20 -1.23
N MET A 267 17.01 2.76 -1.99
CA MET A 267 18.14 3.61 -2.41
C MET A 267 17.69 4.65 -3.44
N ILE A 268 16.93 4.25 -4.47
CA ILE A 268 16.43 5.20 -5.47
C ILE A 268 15.47 6.23 -4.85
N ASN A 269 14.60 5.79 -3.93
CA ASN A 269 13.66 6.69 -3.27
C ASN A 269 14.35 7.67 -2.29
N SER A 270 15.47 7.29 -1.71
CA SER A 270 16.30 8.22 -0.94
C SER A 270 16.81 9.37 -1.81
N ARG A 271 17.32 9.09 -3.01
CA ARG A 271 17.77 10.11 -3.96
C ARG A 271 16.62 10.99 -4.48
N LEU A 272 15.47 10.38 -4.81
CA LEU A 272 14.29 11.14 -5.24
C LEU A 272 13.76 12.05 -4.12
N SER A 273 13.84 11.60 -2.87
CA SER A 273 13.46 12.43 -1.71
C SER A 273 14.39 13.64 -1.53
N GLU A 274 15.69 13.51 -1.82
CA GLU A 274 16.64 14.63 -1.76
C GLU A 274 16.26 15.73 -2.76
N LYS A 275 15.79 15.38 -3.95
CA LYS A 275 15.34 16.34 -4.97
C LYS A 275 14.16 17.20 -4.52
N THR A 276 13.32 16.70 -3.61
CA THR A 276 12.22 17.51 -3.04
C THR A 276 12.72 18.64 -2.12
N GLN A 277 13.99 18.61 -1.74
CA GLN A 277 14.62 19.58 -0.84
C GLN A 277 15.52 20.58 -1.58
N GLU A 278 15.60 20.49 -2.91
CA GLU A 278 16.28 21.49 -3.75
C GLU A 278 15.57 22.85 -3.65
N ALA A 279 16.27 23.94 -3.96
CA ALA A 279 15.70 25.28 -3.92
C ALA A 279 14.52 25.44 -4.90
N GLU A 280 14.61 24.81 -6.04
CA GLU A 280 13.55 24.70 -7.06
C GLU A 280 13.29 23.21 -7.34
N PRO A 281 12.49 22.54 -6.51
CA PRO A 281 12.27 21.11 -6.66
C PRO A 281 11.52 20.82 -7.97
N PRO A 282 11.94 19.78 -8.72
CA PRO A 282 11.30 19.42 -9.98
C PRO A 282 9.91 18.82 -9.79
N PHE A 283 9.61 18.29 -8.61
CA PHE A 283 8.34 17.67 -8.25
C PHE A 283 8.03 17.89 -6.76
N ILE A 284 6.77 17.76 -6.39
CA ILE A 284 6.31 17.74 -4.99
C ILE A 284 6.68 16.41 -4.33
N MET A 285 6.55 15.32 -5.11
CA MET A 285 6.89 13.95 -4.70
C MET A 285 7.41 13.18 -5.91
N GLY A 286 8.53 12.49 -5.74
CA GLY A 286 9.07 11.53 -6.69
C GLY A 286 9.23 10.17 -6.03
N GLN A 287 8.83 9.10 -6.72
CA GLN A 287 8.94 7.73 -6.22
C GLN A 287 9.23 6.76 -7.36
N SER A 288 10.06 5.74 -7.08
CA SER A 288 10.26 4.61 -7.99
C SER A 288 10.19 3.30 -7.23
N SER A 289 9.62 2.26 -7.84
CA SER A 289 9.51 0.94 -7.20
C SER A 289 9.32 -0.17 -8.22
N PHE A 290 9.95 -1.30 -7.95
CA PHE A 290 9.60 -2.57 -8.58
C PHE A 290 8.56 -3.26 -7.70
N THR A 291 7.42 -3.63 -8.29
CA THR A 291 6.30 -4.25 -7.58
C THR A 291 5.57 -5.24 -8.49
N GLU A 292 4.76 -6.08 -7.88
CA GLU A 292 3.85 -6.95 -8.62
C GLU A 292 2.69 -6.13 -9.18
N LEU A 293 2.29 -6.49 -10.39
CA LEU A 293 1.06 -6.02 -11.02
C LEU A 293 0.02 -7.16 -10.92
N PHE A 294 -1.20 -6.94 -11.38
CA PHE A 294 -2.15 -8.04 -11.56
C PHE A 294 -1.76 -8.93 -12.76
N GLY A 295 -2.29 -10.13 -12.78
CA GLY A 295 -1.93 -11.12 -13.79
C GLY A 295 -0.48 -11.61 -13.68
N PRO A 296 0.16 -11.99 -14.81
CA PRO A 296 1.51 -12.57 -14.82
C PRO A 296 2.63 -11.54 -14.98
N LYS A 297 2.42 -10.29 -14.57
CA LYS A 297 3.39 -9.20 -14.75
C LYS A 297 3.81 -8.57 -13.42
N SER A 298 5.06 -8.16 -13.39
CA SER A 298 5.61 -7.16 -12.48
C SER A 298 5.80 -5.85 -13.21
N VAL A 299 5.96 -4.77 -12.50
CA VAL A 299 6.23 -3.45 -13.07
C VAL A 299 7.31 -2.72 -12.27
N TYR A 300 8.28 -2.17 -12.96
CA TYR A 300 9.08 -1.08 -12.42
C TYR A 300 8.41 0.22 -12.82
N GLN A 301 8.12 1.06 -11.85
CA GLN A 301 7.44 2.33 -12.09
C GLN A 301 8.20 3.48 -11.46
N SER A 302 8.15 4.64 -12.11
CA SER A 302 8.56 5.93 -11.56
C SER A 302 7.39 6.90 -11.65
N VAL A 303 7.15 7.64 -10.58
CA VAL A 303 6.03 8.59 -10.46
C VAL A 303 6.59 9.94 -10.03
N ALA A 304 6.12 11.01 -10.66
CA ALA A 304 6.37 12.38 -10.25
C ALA A 304 5.04 13.13 -10.10
N VAL A 305 4.73 13.56 -8.89
CA VAL A 305 3.63 14.51 -8.62
C VAL A 305 4.19 15.91 -8.69
N CYS A 306 3.70 16.72 -9.59
CA CYS A 306 4.30 18.00 -9.94
C CYS A 306 3.45 19.20 -9.50
N GLN A 307 4.06 20.38 -9.51
CA GLN A 307 3.33 21.63 -9.51
C GLN A 307 2.81 21.91 -10.93
N ASN A 308 1.77 22.74 -11.03
CA ASN A 308 1.24 23.16 -12.33
C ASN A 308 2.33 23.86 -13.16
N GLY A 309 2.47 23.46 -14.43
CA GLY A 309 3.51 23.94 -15.35
C GLY A 309 4.91 23.33 -15.12
N LYS A 310 5.05 22.29 -14.27
CA LYS A 310 6.32 21.64 -13.93
C LYS A 310 6.35 20.14 -14.28
N ILE A 311 5.40 19.67 -15.08
CA ILE A 311 5.28 18.23 -15.33
C ILE A 311 6.44 17.66 -16.15
N GLU A 312 6.97 18.44 -17.11
CA GLU A 312 8.15 18.05 -17.88
C GLU A 312 9.40 17.99 -16.99
N ASP A 313 9.58 18.98 -16.10
CA ASP A 313 10.69 18.99 -15.13
C ASP A 313 10.63 17.74 -14.24
N GLY A 314 9.44 17.39 -13.73
CA GLY A 314 9.24 16.22 -12.89
C GLY A 314 9.49 14.91 -13.61
N LEU A 315 8.93 14.75 -14.81
CA LEU A 315 9.16 13.58 -15.66
C LEU A 315 10.65 13.42 -16.00
N LYS A 316 11.29 14.50 -16.43
CA LYS A 316 12.72 14.54 -16.70
C LYS A 316 13.56 14.15 -15.49
N ALA A 317 13.22 14.66 -14.31
CA ALA A 317 13.99 14.40 -13.10
C ALA A 317 13.95 12.92 -12.67
N VAL A 318 12.79 12.25 -12.75
CA VAL A 318 12.70 10.81 -12.42
C VAL A 318 13.40 9.95 -13.49
N LEU A 319 13.30 10.32 -14.76
CA LEU A 319 14.00 9.64 -15.85
C LEU A 319 15.53 9.77 -15.73
N LEU A 320 16.03 11.00 -15.49
CA LEU A 320 17.47 11.26 -15.30
C LEU A 320 18.03 10.50 -14.09
N GLU A 321 17.27 10.36 -13.00
CA GLU A 321 17.75 9.60 -11.85
C GLU A 321 17.81 8.10 -12.14
N ASN A 322 16.84 7.55 -12.87
CA ASN A 322 16.89 6.18 -13.35
C ASN A 322 18.10 5.94 -14.28
N GLU A 323 18.34 6.83 -15.25
CA GLU A 323 19.51 6.75 -16.13
C GLU A 323 20.84 6.94 -15.37
N ARG A 324 20.87 7.80 -14.34
CA ARG A 324 22.04 7.95 -13.47
C ARG A 324 22.37 6.64 -12.77
N VAL A 325 21.37 5.96 -12.19
CA VAL A 325 21.59 4.66 -11.55
C VAL A 325 22.02 3.61 -12.58
N LYS A 326 21.40 3.59 -13.75
CA LYS A 326 21.75 2.66 -14.83
C LYS A 326 23.21 2.85 -15.31
N LYS A 327 23.68 4.11 -15.38
CA LYS A 327 25.00 4.47 -15.90
C LYS A 327 26.12 4.36 -14.86
N PHE A 328 25.87 4.75 -13.63
CA PHE A 328 26.89 4.86 -12.57
C PHE A 328 26.63 4.00 -11.33
N GLY A 329 25.40 3.47 -11.19
CA GLY A 329 24.99 2.70 -10.01
C GLY A 329 24.73 3.56 -8.78
N PHE A 330 24.54 2.85 -7.70
CA PHE A 330 24.53 3.37 -6.34
C PHE A 330 25.96 3.33 -5.75
N THR A 331 26.14 3.91 -4.57
CA THR A 331 27.41 3.92 -3.85
C THR A 331 27.39 2.87 -2.71
N GLU A 332 28.58 2.46 -2.26
CA GLU A 332 28.71 1.53 -1.12
C GLU A 332 28.10 2.10 0.16
N THR A 333 28.22 3.42 0.36
CA THR A 333 27.67 4.10 1.55
C THR A 333 26.15 4.09 1.58
N GLU A 334 25.50 4.23 0.42
CA GLU A 334 24.04 4.07 0.27
C GLU A 334 23.63 2.63 0.61
N LEU A 335 24.31 1.64 0.02
CA LEU A 335 24.01 0.23 0.27
C LEU A 335 24.12 -0.15 1.74
N GLU A 336 25.23 0.19 2.39
CA GLU A 336 25.45 -0.14 3.81
C GLU A 336 24.43 0.57 4.72
N ARG A 337 24.04 1.79 4.40
CA ARG A 337 22.99 2.53 5.11
C ARG A 337 21.65 1.82 5.00
N GLN A 338 21.26 1.39 3.81
CA GLN A 338 19.99 0.70 3.59
C GLN A 338 19.97 -0.73 4.14
N LYS A 339 21.09 -1.46 4.11
CA LYS A 339 21.22 -2.74 4.80
C LYS A 339 20.95 -2.62 6.30
N LYS A 340 21.53 -1.60 6.94
CA LYS A 340 21.28 -1.32 8.37
C LYS A 340 19.81 -0.98 8.62
N ALA A 341 19.22 -0.13 7.78
CA ALA A 341 17.82 0.26 7.91
C ALA A 341 16.87 -0.94 7.79
N LEU A 342 17.09 -1.81 6.80
CA LEU A 342 16.28 -3.03 6.61
C LEU A 342 16.47 -4.03 7.75
N LEU A 343 17.70 -4.20 8.24
CA LEU A 343 17.95 -5.09 9.37
C LEU A 343 17.24 -4.58 10.63
N ASN A 344 17.32 -3.30 10.92
CA ASN A 344 16.60 -2.69 12.05
C ASN A 344 15.09 -2.82 11.90
N PHE A 345 14.56 -2.68 10.68
CA PHE A 345 13.13 -2.83 10.41
C PHE A 345 12.65 -4.26 10.73
N ILE A 346 13.35 -5.27 10.23
CA ILE A 346 12.93 -6.67 10.45
C ILE A 346 13.18 -7.11 11.90
N GLU A 347 14.24 -6.62 12.55
CA GLU A 347 14.52 -6.86 13.95
C GLU A 347 13.41 -6.30 14.83
N LYS A 348 12.96 -5.08 14.54
CA LYS A 348 11.81 -4.48 15.21
C LYS A 348 10.55 -5.31 15.01
N ALA A 349 10.24 -5.75 13.78
CA ALA A 349 9.11 -6.61 13.51
C ALA A 349 9.19 -7.95 14.28
N TYR A 350 10.40 -8.53 14.39
CA TYR A 350 10.65 -9.73 15.17
C TYR A 350 10.44 -9.50 16.68
N ASN A 351 10.94 -8.40 17.23
CA ASN A 351 10.78 -8.06 18.66
C ASN A 351 9.31 -7.82 19.02
N GLU A 352 8.53 -7.20 18.10
CA GLU A 352 7.11 -6.88 18.28
C GLU A 352 6.15 -8.00 17.79
N ARG A 353 6.66 -9.20 17.43
CA ARG A 353 5.86 -10.28 16.82
C ARG A 353 4.66 -10.71 17.65
N ASP A 354 4.80 -10.70 18.98
CA ASP A 354 3.72 -11.06 19.89
C ASP A 354 2.65 -9.95 20.02
N LYS A 355 2.91 -8.78 19.41
CA LYS A 355 2.01 -7.61 19.39
C LYS A 355 1.48 -7.32 17.99
N GLN A 356 1.76 -8.22 17.03
CA GLN A 356 1.29 -8.11 15.66
C GLN A 356 -0.23 -8.22 15.59
N LYS A 357 -0.86 -7.32 14.83
CA LYS A 357 -2.32 -7.29 14.69
C LYS A 357 -2.84 -8.46 13.87
N SER A 358 -4.01 -8.98 14.23
CA SER A 358 -4.70 -10.07 13.52
C SER A 358 -4.89 -9.79 12.04
N ILE A 359 -5.19 -8.55 11.67
CA ILE A 359 -5.36 -8.14 10.27
C ILE A 359 -4.08 -8.32 9.43
N SER A 360 -2.90 -8.16 10.02
CA SER A 360 -1.64 -8.35 9.30
C SER A 360 -1.46 -9.81 8.87
N TYR A 361 -1.74 -10.75 9.78
CA TYR A 361 -1.74 -12.19 9.45
C TYR A 361 -2.82 -12.55 8.44
N ALA A 362 -4.02 -11.97 8.57
CA ALA A 362 -5.10 -12.22 7.62
C ALA A 362 -4.71 -11.76 6.21
N ASN A 363 -4.05 -10.61 6.08
CA ASN A 363 -3.54 -10.10 4.78
C ASN A 363 -2.40 -10.96 4.22
N GLU A 364 -1.50 -11.49 5.07
CA GLU A 364 -0.46 -12.43 4.66
C GLU A 364 -1.07 -13.70 4.07
N TYR A 365 -2.09 -14.28 4.72
CA TYR A 365 -2.78 -15.48 4.23
C TYR A 365 -3.60 -15.21 2.98
N LYS A 366 -4.23 -14.03 2.87
CA LYS A 366 -4.90 -13.57 1.64
C LYS A 366 -3.91 -13.56 0.48
N ARG A 367 -2.76 -12.93 0.68
CA ARG A 367 -1.71 -12.84 -0.34
C ARG A 367 -1.18 -14.22 -0.74
N ASN A 368 -0.86 -15.09 0.22
CA ASN A 368 -0.46 -16.48 -0.05
C ASN A 368 -1.49 -17.25 -0.89
N PHE A 369 -2.79 -17.05 -0.61
CA PHE A 369 -3.84 -17.70 -1.39
C PHE A 369 -3.93 -17.14 -2.80
N LEU A 370 -3.95 -15.81 -2.96
CA LEU A 370 -4.10 -15.14 -4.26
C LEU A 370 -2.87 -15.34 -5.14
N MET A 371 -1.71 -15.06 -4.59
CA MET A 371 -0.40 -15.24 -5.24
C MET A 371 0.04 -16.70 -5.07
N THR A 372 -0.50 -17.59 -5.90
CA THR A 372 -0.19 -19.02 -5.85
C THR A 372 1.32 -19.22 -5.70
N GLU A 373 1.75 -19.81 -4.56
CA GLU A 373 3.13 -20.19 -4.26
C GLU A 373 3.99 -19.13 -3.54
N GLU A 374 3.45 -18.00 -3.13
CA GLU A 374 4.16 -17.13 -2.20
C GLU A 374 4.22 -17.80 -0.82
N PRO A 375 5.42 -18.02 -0.24
CA PRO A 375 5.54 -18.71 1.03
C PRO A 375 5.08 -17.84 2.20
N ILE A 376 4.71 -18.48 3.30
CA ILE A 376 4.50 -17.86 4.61
C ILE A 376 5.65 -18.30 5.51
N PRO A 377 6.80 -17.64 5.48
CA PRO A 377 7.95 -18.09 6.28
C PRO A 377 7.75 -17.86 7.79
N GLY A 378 6.98 -16.83 8.14
CA GLY A 378 6.85 -16.34 9.49
C GLY A 378 8.04 -15.47 9.91
N ILE A 379 7.80 -14.50 10.79
CA ILE A 379 8.76 -13.46 11.16
C ILE A 379 10.08 -14.00 11.74
N GLU A 380 10.07 -15.15 12.43
CA GLU A 380 11.25 -15.80 12.96
C GLU A 380 12.20 -16.23 11.83
N ASN A 381 11.66 -16.84 10.78
CA ASN A 381 12.44 -17.23 9.62
C ASN A 381 12.82 -16.02 8.76
N GLU A 382 11.94 -15.06 8.59
CA GLU A 382 12.24 -13.82 7.87
C GLU A 382 13.41 -13.08 8.48
N PHE A 383 13.42 -12.92 9.82
CA PHE A 383 14.54 -12.30 10.53
C PHE A 383 15.86 -13.04 10.29
N GLU A 384 15.86 -14.38 10.35
CA GLU A 384 17.06 -15.18 10.06
C GLU A 384 17.47 -15.09 8.58
N TYR A 385 16.54 -14.97 7.65
CA TYR A 385 16.84 -14.76 6.23
C TYR A 385 17.50 -13.40 6.00
N TYR A 386 16.98 -12.32 6.59
CA TYR A 386 17.62 -11.01 6.50
C TYR A 386 19.03 -11.00 7.08
N LYS A 387 19.23 -11.57 8.27
CA LYS A 387 20.56 -11.71 8.88
C LYS A 387 21.54 -12.51 8.01
N THR A 388 21.03 -13.53 7.33
CA THR A 388 21.85 -14.40 6.49
C THR A 388 22.17 -13.76 5.14
N PHE A 389 21.20 -13.14 4.50
CA PHE A 389 21.35 -12.69 3.13
C PHE A 389 21.89 -11.27 2.99
N LEU A 390 21.50 -10.33 3.86
CA LEU A 390 21.94 -8.93 3.75
C LEU A 390 23.45 -8.75 3.67
N PRO A 391 24.28 -9.41 4.52
CA PRO A 391 25.73 -9.24 4.43
C PRO A 391 26.34 -9.69 3.11
N GLY A 392 25.72 -10.66 2.45
CA GLY A 392 26.19 -11.23 1.19
C GLY A 392 25.63 -10.57 -0.07
N ILE A 393 24.77 -9.55 0.05
CA ILE A 393 24.30 -8.75 -1.10
C ILE A 393 25.38 -7.73 -1.44
N THR A 394 25.82 -7.73 -2.70
CA THR A 394 26.85 -6.83 -3.19
C THR A 394 26.26 -5.62 -3.91
N LEU A 395 27.05 -4.55 -4.03
CA LEU A 395 26.68 -3.36 -4.77
C LEU A 395 26.43 -3.66 -6.26
N ASP A 396 27.25 -4.54 -6.83
CA ASP A 396 27.11 -4.94 -8.25
C ASP A 396 25.76 -5.61 -8.50
N GLU A 397 25.32 -6.52 -7.61
CA GLU A 397 24.00 -7.17 -7.74
C GLU A 397 22.85 -6.15 -7.71
N VAL A 398 22.94 -5.13 -6.85
CA VAL A 398 21.90 -4.08 -6.79
C VAL A 398 21.93 -3.21 -8.05
N ASN A 399 23.14 -2.84 -8.51
CA ASN A 399 23.32 -1.97 -9.67
C ASN A 399 22.88 -2.65 -10.98
N GLU A 400 23.04 -3.97 -11.09
CA GLU A 400 22.56 -4.72 -12.26
C GLU A 400 21.03 -4.62 -12.47
N LEU A 401 20.26 -4.35 -11.42
CA LEU A 401 18.80 -4.25 -11.52
C LEU A 401 18.37 -3.07 -12.39
N ALA A 402 19.07 -1.95 -12.36
CA ALA A 402 18.73 -0.79 -13.16
C ALA A 402 18.73 -1.12 -14.68
N GLY A 403 19.76 -1.84 -15.14
CA GLY A 403 19.85 -2.28 -16.54
C GLY A 403 18.79 -3.32 -16.92
N LYS A 404 18.25 -4.06 -15.94
CA LYS A 404 17.19 -5.04 -16.16
C LYS A 404 15.80 -4.40 -16.16
N TRP A 405 15.58 -3.37 -15.36
CA TRP A 405 14.26 -2.78 -15.14
C TRP A 405 13.97 -1.56 -15.99
N VAL A 406 14.99 -0.73 -16.28
CA VAL A 406 14.83 0.47 -17.10
C VAL A 406 15.14 0.09 -18.56
N THR A 407 14.10 -0.29 -19.30
CA THR A 407 14.18 -0.80 -20.66
C THR A 407 13.49 0.14 -21.67
N GLU A 408 13.80 0.02 -22.94
CA GLU A 408 13.06 0.73 -24.01
C GLU A 408 11.76 0.00 -24.34
N GLN A 409 11.80 -1.33 -24.30
CA GLN A 409 10.64 -2.19 -24.51
C GLN A 409 9.71 -2.18 -23.30
N ASN A 410 8.42 -2.39 -23.52
CA ASN A 410 7.39 -2.44 -22.49
C ASN A 410 7.29 -1.15 -21.66
N ARG A 411 7.82 -0.03 -22.18
CA ARG A 411 7.74 1.28 -21.53
C ARG A 411 6.42 1.97 -21.86
N VAL A 412 5.73 2.46 -20.84
CA VAL A 412 4.52 3.26 -20.98
C VAL A 412 4.70 4.56 -20.18
N VAL A 413 4.50 5.69 -20.84
CA VAL A 413 4.51 7.01 -20.20
C VAL A 413 3.07 7.51 -20.09
N VAL A 414 2.65 7.85 -18.90
CA VAL A 414 1.32 8.40 -18.64
C VAL A 414 1.48 9.78 -18.01
N VAL A 415 0.79 10.74 -18.57
CA VAL A 415 0.67 12.10 -18.05
C VAL A 415 -0.78 12.36 -17.73
N THR A 416 -1.05 12.75 -16.49
CA THR A 416 -2.38 13.23 -16.07
C THR A 416 -2.24 14.65 -15.54
N ALA A 417 -3.15 15.56 -15.90
CA ALA A 417 -3.02 16.95 -15.51
C ALA A 417 -4.37 17.65 -15.34
N PRO A 418 -4.45 18.71 -14.51
CA PRO A 418 -5.61 19.58 -14.46
C PRO A 418 -5.68 20.45 -15.73
N GLU A 419 -6.91 20.76 -16.16
CA GLU A 419 -7.17 21.74 -17.22
C GLU A 419 -7.12 23.16 -16.65
N ILE A 420 -5.92 23.74 -16.65
CA ILE A 420 -5.69 25.10 -16.13
C ILE A 420 -5.21 26.01 -17.27
N GLU A 421 -5.87 27.14 -17.45
CA GLU A 421 -5.49 28.14 -18.45
C GLU A 421 -4.05 28.62 -18.23
N GLY A 422 -3.20 28.45 -19.25
CA GLY A 422 -1.78 28.82 -19.22
C GLY A 422 -0.83 27.83 -18.54
N ALA A 423 -1.31 26.66 -18.09
CA ALA A 423 -0.45 25.56 -17.68
C ALA A 423 -0.18 24.67 -18.91
N GLU A 424 1.08 24.56 -19.28
CA GLU A 424 1.49 23.71 -20.39
C GLU A 424 1.46 22.23 -19.96
N VAL A 425 0.79 21.40 -20.75
CA VAL A 425 0.79 19.93 -20.65
C VAL A 425 1.51 19.42 -21.90
N PRO A 426 2.56 18.59 -21.77
CA PRO A 426 3.27 18.08 -22.93
C PRO A 426 2.34 17.24 -23.81
N ASP A 427 2.51 17.33 -25.11
CA ASP A 427 1.93 16.39 -26.05
C ASP A 427 2.83 15.16 -26.22
N GLU A 428 2.39 14.21 -27.04
CA GLU A 428 3.13 12.98 -27.28
C GLU A 428 4.51 13.24 -27.92
N GLU A 429 4.62 14.22 -28.83
CA GLU A 429 5.88 14.60 -29.48
C GLU A 429 6.86 15.18 -28.46
N ALA A 430 6.39 16.02 -27.54
CA ALA A 430 7.18 16.58 -26.44
C ALA A 430 7.67 15.48 -25.48
N VAL A 431 6.83 14.48 -25.15
CA VAL A 431 7.25 13.33 -24.34
C VAL A 431 8.36 12.54 -25.02
N PHE A 432 8.25 12.24 -26.32
CA PHE A 432 9.31 11.55 -27.05
C PHE A 432 10.59 12.37 -27.15
N ALA A 433 10.49 13.67 -27.40
CA ALA A 433 11.64 14.57 -27.42
C ALA A 433 12.37 14.60 -26.06
N LEU A 434 11.60 14.60 -24.96
CA LEU A 434 12.16 14.54 -23.60
C LEU A 434 12.84 13.20 -23.31
N LEU A 435 12.30 12.08 -23.77
CA LEU A 435 12.95 10.77 -23.64
C LEU A 435 14.31 10.75 -24.39
N GLU A 436 14.36 11.27 -25.62
CA GLU A 436 15.59 11.39 -26.39
C GLU A 436 16.61 12.33 -25.70
N GLU A 437 16.14 13.45 -25.16
CA GLU A 437 16.99 14.37 -24.40
C GLU A 437 17.63 13.70 -23.18
N VAL A 438 16.85 12.91 -22.43
CA VAL A 438 17.37 12.18 -21.27
C VAL A 438 18.40 11.13 -21.66
N GLU A 439 18.17 10.39 -22.74
CA GLU A 439 19.11 9.37 -23.25
C GLU A 439 20.44 9.98 -23.69
N GLN A 440 20.41 11.21 -24.23
CA GLN A 440 21.61 11.94 -24.69
C GLN A 440 22.24 12.82 -23.62
N ALA A 441 21.62 12.92 -22.44
CA ALA A 441 22.09 13.81 -21.38
C ALA A 441 23.47 13.44 -20.86
N GLU A 442 24.32 14.46 -20.68
CA GLU A 442 25.52 14.33 -19.86
C GLU A 442 25.12 14.30 -18.39
N ILE A 443 25.18 13.12 -17.77
CA ILE A 443 24.77 12.88 -16.40
C ILE A 443 26.01 12.70 -15.54
N GLU A 444 26.13 13.47 -14.45
CA GLU A 444 27.17 13.30 -13.46
C GLU A 444 26.83 12.18 -12.47
N PRO A 445 27.85 11.45 -11.96
CA PRO A 445 27.65 10.48 -10.89
C PRO A 445 27.01 11.13 -9.65
N TYR A 446 26.25 10.33 -8.91
CA TYR A 446 25.70 10.80 -7.63
C TYR A 446 26.82 10.91 -6.59
N GLU A 447 26.86 12.03 -5.85
CA GLU A 447 27.76 12.25 -4.73
C GLU A 447 26.97 12.07 -3.42
N ASP A 448 27.34 11.04 -2.65
CA ASP A 448 26.74 10.83 -1.32
C ASP A 448 27.36 11.74 -0.28
N THR A 449 26.62 12.76 0.13
CA THR A 449 27.06 13.76 1.14
C THR A 449 26.90 13.26 2.58
N ALA A 450 26.78 11.95 2.80
CA ALA A 450 26.72 11.40 4.16
C ALA A 450 27.95 11.81 4.98
N SER A 451 27.75 12.13 6.25
CA SER A 451 28.80 12.57 7.17
C SER A 451 28.99 11.59 8.32
N ASP A 452 30.23 11.21 8.58
CA ASP A 452 30.63 10.43 9.79
C ASP A 452 30.90 11.34 11.00
N VAL A 453 30.77 12.65 10.84
CA VAL A 453 30.96 13.61 11.93
C VAL A 453 29.80 13.47 12.91
N PRO A 454 30.02 13.34 14.21
CA PRO A 454 28.93 13.23 15.18
C PRO A 454 28.10 14.52 15.21
N LEU A 455 26.78 14.36 15.41
CA LEU A 455 25.81 15.47 15.45
C LEU A 455 26.21 16.55 16.48
N LEU A 456 26.79 16.12 17.59
CA LEU A 456 27.29 17.01 18.64
C LEU A 456 28.82 16.81 18.77
N SER A 457 29.57 17.90 18.71
CA SER A 457 31.05 17.87 18.91
C SER A 457 31.46 17.46 20.32
N GLU A 458 30.57 17.73 21.29
CA GLU A 458 30.75 17.34 22.70
C GLU A 458 29.44 16.83 23.27
N GLU A 459 29.48 15.79 24.08
CA GLU A 459 28.28 15.34 24.79
C GLU A 459 27.86 16.41 25.80
N PRO A 460 26.57 16.84 25.78
CA PRO A 460 26.08 17.82 26.73
C PRO A 460 26.16 17.28 28.15
N GLY A 461 26.75 18.07 29.06
CA GLY A 461 26.83 17.73 30.45
C GLY A 461 25.44 17.52 31.08
N GLY A 462 25.21 16.36 31.66
CA GLY A 462 23.95 16.02 32.31
C GLY A 462 23.61 16.98 33.48
N SER A 463 22.34 17.32 33.63
CA SER A 463 21.85 18.07 34.79
C SER A 463 21.34 17.11 35.86
N PRO A 464 21.88 17.17 37.12
CA PRO A 464 21.45 16.24 38.17
C PRO A 464 19.99 16.37 38.53
N VAL A 465 19.36 15.24 38.88
CA VAL A 465 17.99 15.20 39.44
C VAL A 465 18.04 15.78 40.86
N MET A 466 17.27 16.84 41.09
CA MET A 466 17.14 17.52 42.37
C MET A 466 15.98 17.00 43.20
N SER A 467 14.89 16.55 42.56
CA SER A 467 13.77 15.93 43.21
C SER A 467 13.08 14.93 42.30
N GLU A 468 12.48 13.93 42.96
CA GLU A 468 11.66 12.91 42.30
C GLU A 468 10.28 12.90 42.95
N LYS A 469 9.22 12.84 42.15
CA LYS A 469 7.83 12.79 42.56
C LYS A 469 7.07 11.72 41.79
N LYS A 470 6.45 10.79 42.50
CA LYS A 470 5.56 9.80 41.90
C LYS A 470 4.20 10.43 41.57
N LEU A 471 3.73 10.24 40.33
CA LEU A 471 2.44 10.67 39.84
C LEU A 471 1.48 9.46 39.78
N GLU A 472 0.93 9.07 40.95
CA GLU A 472 0.18 7.82 41.10
C GLU A 472 -1.03 7.69 40.17
N LYS A 473 -1.74 8.79 39.87
CA LYS A 473 -2.94 8.77 39.03
C LYS A 473 -2.69 8.36 37.58
N VAL A 474 -1.46 8.55 37.08
CA VAL A 474 -1.07 8.26 35.69
C VAL A 474 0.07 7.24 35.62
N ASP A 475 0.48 6.71 36.77
CA ASP A 475 1.57 5.76 36.93
C ASP A 475 2.85 6.23 36.20
N ALA A 476 3.35 7.40 36.63
CA ALA A 476 4.53 8.03 36.07
C ALA A 476 5.41 8.62 37.18
N VAL A 477 6.66 8.95 36.85
CA VAL A 477 7.59 9.62 37.73
C VAL A 477 7.97 10.97 37.14
N GLU A 478 7.92 12.04 37.95
CA GLU A 478 8.36 13.37 37.58
C GLU A 478 9.71 13.67 38.25
N TRP A 479 10.73 14.00 37.46
CA TRP A 479 11.99 14.53 37.94
C TRP A 479 12.06 16.04 37.73
N THR A 480 12.61 16.75 38.70
CA THR A 480 13.04 18.15 38.52
C THR A 480 14.56 18.17 38.46
N LEU A 481 15.10 18.65 37.37
CA LEU A 481 16.55 18.75 37.16
C LEU A 481 17.11 20.07 37.74
N ARG A 482 18.42 20.14 37.99
CA ARG A 482 19.08 21.35 38.49
C ARG A 482 18.89 22.58 37.58
N ASN A 483 18.86 22.37 36.29
CA ASN A 483 18.63 23.44 35.31
C ASN A 483 17.15 23.90 35.22
N GLY A 484 16.25 23.36 36.07
CA GLY A 484 14.84 23.69 36.09
C GLY A 484 13.96 22.88 35.16
N ALA A 485 14.53 22.02 34.31
CA ALA A 485 13.74 21.15 33.44
C ALA A 485 12.96 20.12 34.26
N ARG A 486 11.73 19.85 33.84
CA ARG A 486 10.88 18.79 34.39
C ARG A 486 10.82 17.65 33.39
N VAL A 487 11.11 16.43 33.83
CA VAL A 487 11.08 15.22 33.00
C VAL A 487 10.02 14.30 33.56
N VAL A 488 9.02 13.95 32.78
CA VAL A 488 8.00 12.98 33.16
C VAL A 488 8.27 11.68 32.41
N ILE A 489 8.46 10.60 33.16
CA ILE A 489 8.77 9.28 32.63
C ILE A 489 7.63 8.33 32.97
N LYS A 490 7.09 7.68 31.94
CA LYS A 490 6.13 6.59 32.08
C LYS A 490 6.62 5.37 31.34
N THR A 491 6.87 4.29 32.06
CA THR A 491 7.17 2.98 31.47
C THR A 491 5.87 2.31 31.04
N THR A 492 5.85 1.76 29.85
CA THR A 492 4.71 1.01 29.29
C THR A 492 5.21 -0.28 28.63
N ASP A 493 4.31 -1.24 28.47
CA ASP A 493 4.53 -2.52 27.80
C ASP A 493 3.82 -2.60 26.44
N TYR A 494 3.40 -1.45 25.88
CA TYR A 494 2.67 -1.40 24.61
C TYR A 494 3.57 -1.80 23.43
N LYS A 495 4.87 -1.44 23.53
CA LYS A 495 5.91 -1.82 22.60
C LYS A 495 7.22 -2.10 23.32
N ASP A 496 8.04 -2.99 22.77
CA ASP A 496 9.26 -3.46 23.45
C ASP A 496 10.51 -2.64 23.08
N ASP A 497 10.50 -1.97 21.94
CA ASP A 497 11.65 -1.25 21.39
C ASP A 497 11.37 0.21 21.00
N GLU A 498 10.37 0.82 21.60
CA GLU A 498 9.96 2.19 21.28
C GLU A 498 10.05 3.12 22.49
N ILE A 499 10.70 4.26 22.32
CA ILE A 499 10.69 5.38 23.26
C ILE A 499 10.01 6.57 22.57
N LEU A 500 8.89 7.00 23.13
CA LEU A 500 8.23 8.23 22.70
C LEU A 500 8.77 9.40 23.51
N PHE A 501 9.44 10.33 22.86
CA PHE A 501 9.99 11.54 23.46
C PHE A 501 9.22 12.77 22.97
N ASN A 502 8.71 13.58 23.91
CA ASN A 502 8.11 14.86 23.64
C ASN A 502 8.75 15.92 24.52
N ALA A 503 9.12 17.06 23.97
CA ALA A 503 9.60 18.21 24.71
C ALA A 503 8.63 19.37 24.53
N TRP A 504 8.33 20.08 25.62
CA TRP A 504 7.45 21.21 25.62
C TRP A 504 8.06 22.37 26.43
N SER A 505 7.98 23.58 25.92
CA SER A 505 8.40 24.78 26.61
C SER A 505 7.31 25.84 26.57
N PRO A 506 7.00 26.52 27.70
CA PRO A 506 6.10 27.67 27.68
C PRO A 506 6.65 28.77 26.77
N GLY A 507 5.81 29.28 25.90
CA GLY A 507 6.22 30.30 24.94
C GLY A 507 5.50 30.15 23.60
N GLY A 508 6.21 30.34 22.52
CA GLY A 508 5.64 30.27 21.18
C GLY A 508 5.13 31.63 20.71
N ASN A 509 4.27 31.63 19.67
CA ASN A 509 3.79 32.86 19.01
C ASN A 509 3.05 33.82 19.94
N SER A 510 2.47 33.36 21.04
CA SER A 510 1.81 34.20 22.04
C SER A 510 2.74 35.21 22.72
N LEU A 511 4.06 35.05 22.61
CA LEU A 511 5.06 36.00 23.12
C LEU A 511 5.37 37.16 22.16
N TYR A 512 4.84 37.14 20.94
CA TYR A 512 5.13 38.08 19.89
C TYR A 512 3.92 38.97 19.59
N GLY A 513 4.18 40.15 19.05
CA GLY A 513 3.13 41.08 18.60
C GLY A 513 2.56 40.64 17.24
N ALA A 514 1.43 41.24 16.85
CA ALA A 514 0.76 40.95 15.59
C ALA A 514 1.65 41.10 14.33
N SER A 515 2.69 41.94 14.38
CA SER A 515 3.67 42.08 13.29
C SER A 515 4.54 40.85 13.06
N ASP A 516 4.76 40.05 14.11
CA ASP A 516 5.70 38.92 14.09
C ASP A 516 4.99 37.58 14.19
N ASP A 517 3.66 37.60 14.32
CA ASP A 517 2.85 36.40 14.58
C ASP A 517 3.04 35.33 13.49
N ILE A 518 2.98 35.69 12.21
CA ILE A 518 3.19 34.78 11.08
C ILE A 518 4.60 34.17 11.13
N SER A 519 5.64 35.02 11.35
CA SER A 519 7.02 34.55 11.45
C SER A 519 7.22 33.60 12.61
N ALA A 520 6.59 33.85 13.76
CA ALA A 520 6.64 32.99 14.92
C ALA A 520 5.92 31.63 14.70
N GLN A 521 4.79 31.64 13.97
CA GLN A 521 4.08 30.41 13.60
C GLN A 521 4.91 29.53 12.64
N PHE A 522 5.60 30.12 11.66
CA PHE A 522 6.41 29.39 10.69
C PHE A 522 7.80 29.00 11.21
N ALA A 523 8.32 29.62 12.26
CA ALA A 523 9.66 29.37 12.78
C ALA A 523 9.94 27.87 13.07
N PRO A 524 9.07 27.07 13.73
CA PRO A 524 9.29 25.66 13.94
C PRO A 524 9.40 24.86 12.64
N THR A 525 8.55 25.17 11.66
CA THR A 525 8.56 24.53 10.34
C THR A 525 9.87 24.81 9.60
N ILE A 526 10.30 26.06 9.57
CA ILE A 526 11.58 26.46 8.94
C ILE A 526 12.75 25.76 9.64
N MET A 527 12.75 25.73 10.98
CA MET A 527 13.80 25.03 11.73
C MET A 527 13.87 23.55 11.40
N SER A 528 12.73 22.87 11.28
CA SER A 528 12.69 21.43 10.94
C SER A 528 13.16 21.16 9.50
N MET A 529 13.04 22.12 8.60
CA MET A 529 13.47 22.03 7.20
C MET A 529 14.94 22.48 6.99
N SER A 530 15.51 23.22 7.91
CA SER A 530 16.85 23.82 7.75
C SER A 530 18.01 22.94 8.20
N GLY A 531 17.72 21.82 8.87
CA GLY A 531 18.76 21.00 9.50
C GLY A 531 19.16 21.48 10.91
N ILE A 532 20.16 20.84 11.52
CA ILE A 532 20.58 21.09 12.92
C ILE A 532 22.11 20.97 13.02
N ALA A 533 22.71 21.73 13.94
CA ALA A 533 24.13 21.63 14.32
C ALA A 533 25.13 21.82 13.16
N GLY A 534 24.76 22.57 12.14
CA GLY A 534 25.59 22.84 10.96
C GLY A 534 25.45 21.80 9.85
N PHE A 535 24.59 20.80 10.02
CA PHE A 535 24.22 19.85 8.98
C PHE A 535 22.91 20.31 8.32
N ASP A 536 22.86 20.24 7.00
CA ASP A 536 21.62 20.43 6.26
C ASP A 536 20.65 19.27 6.51
N LYS A 537 19.39 19.43 6.06
CA LYS A 537 18.35 18.45 6.29
C LYS A 537 18.67 17.09 5.63
N ILE A 538 19.25 17.09 4.43
CA ILE A 538 19.60 15.86 3.69
C ILE A 538 20.66 15.08 4.44
N THR A 539 21.74 15.74 4.84
CA THR A 539 22.82 15.13 5.62
C THR A 539 22.30 14.60 6.95
N LEU A 540 21.48 15.39 7.65
CA LEU A 540 20.87 15.00 8.91
C LEU A 540 19.99 13.73 8.75
N ASP A 541 19.15 13.69 7.73
CA ASP A 541 18.29 12.53 7.47
C ASP A 541 19.12 11.27 7.18
N LYS A 542 20.23 11.38 6.45
CA LYS A 542 21.18 10.27 6.24
C LYS A 542 21.84 9.80 7.53
N MET A 543 22.21 10.71 8.41
CA MET A 543 22.83 10.41 9.70
C MET A 543 21.87 9.68 10.64
N ILE A 544 20.59 10.07 10.67
CA ILE A 544 19.58 9.47 11.56
C ILE A 544 18.84 8.28 10.94
N SER A 545 18.93 8.05 9.63
CA SER A 545 18.25 6.96 8.90
C SER A 545 18.52 5.56 9.48
N PRO A 546 19.70 5.22 9.99
CA PRO A 546 19.95 3.94 10.66
C PRO A 546 19.28 3.82 12.04
N PHE A 547 18.89 4.95 12.63
CA PHE A 547 18.17 5.01 13.90
C PHE A 547 16.67 5.18 13.59
N SER A 548 15.80 4.48 14.31
CA SER A 548 14.34 4.58 14.16
C SER A 548 13.86 6.02 14.15
N LYS A 549 12.87 6.34 13.32
CA LYS A 549 12.33 7.69 13.11
C LYS A 549 12.11 8.44 14.43
N VAL A 550 12.88 9.48 14.66
CA VAL A 550 12.50 10.54 15.60
C VAL A 550 11.45 11.41 14.92
N LEU A 551 10.18 11.19 15.25
CA LEU A 551 9.10 12.07 14.82
C LEU A 551 9.12 13.31 15.71
N LEU A 552 9.70 14.39 15.24
CA LEU A 552 9.48 15.71 15.82
C LEU A 552 8.05 16.14 15.45
N LYS A 553 7.12 16.01 16.40
CA LYS A 553 5.80 16.65 16.28
C LYS A 553 5.89 18.08 16.81
N ASN A 554 5.54 19.04 15.96
CA ASN A 554 5.35 20.44 16.33
C ASN A 554 4.14 20.63 17.26
#